data_5f3160636c1220efafc694127aadb80c
#
_entry.id   5f3160636c1220efafc694127aadb80c
#
_cell.length_a   1.000
_cell.length_b   1.000
_cell.length_c   1.000
_cell.angle_alpha   90.00
_cell.angle_beta   90.00
_cell.angle_gamma   90.00
#
_symmetry.space_group_name_H-M   'P 1'
#
loop_
_entity.id
_entity.type
_entity.pdbx_description
1 polymer ?
#
loop_
_entity_poly.entity_id
_entity_poly.type
_entity_poly.pdbx_seq_one_letter_code
_entity_poly.pdbx_strand_id
1 'polypeptide(L)'
;MDLVNGYTLMSYAKKNHLVLPAFNTTNYEMTLAIIKAFDEMKLGGYIQISSHNLKLSSPEIIANMTREVMVRENISTPIGLHLDHGKSFEDVKRCIDAGFTSVMVDASELPFDDNIQEVKRAADYAHYFGIPVEAELGGIRGKEDDHVSDVNAKTHPEDVLNFVEKTGCDTLAVAVGNVHGLDLSPNLDFPLMAKVAEASPVPLVLHGGSGIPFDQVRRAKENNLIKVNYGSDLRKAYIKTFGQAYDENHNEFNLYGVAAKGIQNVIETATTIIKEVNVKEVGIM
;
A
#
# COMPACT_ATOMS: atom_id res chain seq x y z
N MET A 1 -0.11 -15.04 -16.28
CA MET A 1 -1.34 -14.64 -15.52
C MET A 1 -1.43 -13.13 -15.58
N ASP A 2 -2.63 -12.56 -15.60
CA ASP A 2 -2.81 -11.09 -15.59
C ASP A 2 -2.96 -10.59 -14.14
N LEU A 3 -2.87 -9.27 -13.96
CA LEU A 3 -3.13 -8.59 -12.68
C LEU A 3 -4.52 -8.94 -12.16
N VAL A 4 -4.62 -9.14 -10.86
CA VAL A 4 -5.87 -9.54 -10.21
C VAL A 4 -6.62 -8.30 -9.72
N ASN A 5 -7.93 -8.27 -9.94
CA ASN A 5 -8.80 -7.22 -9.46
C ASN A 5 -8.78 -7.11 -7.93
N GLY A 6 -8.79 -5.88 -7.40
CA GLY A 6 -8.72 -5.63 -5.97
C GLY A 6 -9.84 -6.28 -5.16
N TYR A 7 -11.06 -6.37 -5.68
CA TYR A 7 -12.15 -7.11 -5.02
C TYR A 7 -11.81 -8.59 -4.80
N THR A 8 -11.15 -9.21 -5.78
CA THR A 8 -10.70 -10.61 -5.67
C THR A 8 -9.65 -10.76 -4.58
N LEU A 9 -8.67 -9.83 -4.51
CA LEU A 9 -7.65 -9.85 -3.45
C LEU A 9 -8.27 -9.64 -2.06
N MET A 10 -9.17 -8.68 -1.91
CA MET A 10 -9.86 -8.43 -0.64
C MET A 10 -10.68 -9.65 -0.20
N SER A 11 -11.40 -10.27 -1.13
CA SER A 11 -12.17 -11.49 -0.87
C SER A 11 -11.25 -12.65 -0.45
N TYR A 12 -10.11 -12.81 -1.12
CA TYR A 12 -9.08 -13.78 -0.76
C TYR A 12 -8.53 -13.54 0.64
N ALA A 13 -8.18 -12.31 0.97
CA ALA A 13 -7.66 -11.94 2.28
C ALA A 13 -8.68 -12.20 3.39
N LYS A 14 -9.92 -11.78 3.19
CA LYS A 14 -11.02 -11.97 4.14
C LYS A 14 -11.27 -13.45 4.42
N LYS A 15 -11.34 -14.28 3.36
CA LYS A 15 -11.56 -15.72 3.47
C LYS A 15 -10.45 -16.45 4.22
N ASN A 16 -9.21 -15.98 4.09
CA ASN A 16 -8.03 -16.63 4.68
C ASN A 16 -7.50 -15.93 5.94
N HIS A 17 -8.20 -14.91 6.42
CA HIS A 17 -7.78 -14.10 7.58
C HIS A 17 -6.36 -13.53 7.42
N LEU A 18 -6.09 -12.94 6.25
CA LEU A 18 -4.80 -12.35 5.91
C LEU A 18 -4.86 -10.83 5.94
N VAL A 19 -3.72 -10.21 6.19
CA VAL A 19 -3.46 -8.81 5.83
C VAL A 19 -2.69 -8.80 4.53
N LEU A 20 -3.16 -8.04 3.54
CA LEU A 20 -2.51 -7.83 2.26
C LEU A 20 -1.40 -6.79 2.43
N PRO A 21 -0.12 -7.15 2.27
CA PRO A 21 0.91 -6.15 2.13
C PRO A 21 0.73 -5.40 0.79
N ALA A 22 0.86 -4.09 0.83
CA ALA A 22 0.90 -3.25 -0.35
C ALA A 22 2.27 -2.56 -0.42
N PHE A 23 3.07 -2.92 -1.41
CA PHE A 23 4.46 -2.50 -1.53
C PHE A 23 4.63 -1.42 -2.58
N ASN A 24 5.17 -0.25 -2.19
CA ASN A 24 5.47 0.82 -3.13
C ASN A 24 6.65 0.46 -4.03
N THR A 25 6.41 0.58 -5.33
CA THR A 25 7.44 0.47 -6.36
C THR A 25 7.78 1.85 -6.95
N THR A 26 8.95 1.94 -7.59
CA THR A 26 9.37 3.17 -8.30
C THR A 26 10.01 2.84 -9.66
N ASN A 27 10.66 1.69 -9.77
CA ASN A 27 11.42 1.27 -10.94
C ASN A 27 11.28 -0.24 -11.20
N TYR A 28 11.91 -0.69 -12.28
CA TYR A 28 11.89 -2.09 -12.71
C TYR A 28 12.44 -3.03 -11.63
N GLU A 29 13.57 -2.70 -11.02
CA GLU A 29 14.25 -3.57 -10.06
C GLU A 29 13.40 -3.80 -8.79
N MET A 30 12.77 -2.74 -8.29
CA MET A 30 11.85 -2.86 -7.15
C MET A 30 10.60 -3.65 -7.52
N THR A 31 10.02 -3.40 -8.71
CA THR A 31 8.85 -4.16 -9.19
C THR A 31 9.17 -5.65 -9.29
N LEU A 32 10.32 -6.01 -9.88
CA LEU A 32 10.78 -7.40 -9.99
C LEU A 32 10.96 -8.03 -8.61
N ALA A 33 11.60 -7.32 -7.67
CA ALA A 33 11.84 -7.81 -6.33
C ALA A 33 10.54 -8.08 -5.56
N ILE A 34 9.60 -7.15 -5.61
CA ILE A 34 8.30 -7.27 -4.95
C ILE A 34 7.52 -8.47 -5.50
N ILE A 35 7.46 -8.62 -6.83
CA ILE A 35 6.79 -9.74 -7.48
C ILE A 35 7.39 -11.08 -7.05
N LYS A 36 8.73 -11.17 -7.05
CA LYS A 36 9.43 -12.38 -6.59
C LYS A 36 9.15 -12.69 -5.12
N ALA A 37 9.14 -11.69 -4.26
CA ALA A 37 8.81 -11.89 -2.84
C ALA A 37 7.39 -12.45 -2.64
N PHE A 38 6.40 -11.92 -3.34
CA PHE A 38 5.05 -12.47 -3.32
C PHE A 38 5.00 -13.92 -3.82
N ASP A 39 5.73 -14.22 -4.91
CA ASP A 39 5.72 -15.57 -5.47
C ASP A 39 6.48 -16.58 -4.60
N GLU A 40 7.60 -16.20 -4.00
CA GLU A 40 8.33 -17.04 -3.03
C GLU A 40 7.45 -17.39 -1.82
N MET A 41 6.70 -16.42 -1.32
CA MET A 41 5.81 -16.61 -0.17
C MET A 41 4.47 -17.26 -0.53
N LYS A 42 4.13 -17.39 -1.82
CA LYS A 42 2.83 -17.85 -2.34
C LYS A 42 1.65 -17.11 -1.71
N LEU A 43 1.85 -15.85 -1.37
CA LEU A 43 0.87 -14.96 -0.78
C LEU A 43 0.73 -13.71 -1.64
N GLY A 44 -0.50 -13.43 -2.09
CA GLY A 44 -0.80 -12.27 -2.92
C GLY A 44 -0.86 -10.97 -2.14
N GLY A 45 -0.79 -9.86 -2.87
CA GLY A 45 -0.87 -8.51 -2.33
C GLY A 45 -0.90 -7.47 -3.43
N TYR A 46 -0.59 -6.24 -3.07
CA TYR A 46 -0.56 -5.12 -4.02
C TYR A 46 0.87 -4.67 -4.32
N ILE A 47 1.15 -4.49 -5.60
CA ILE A 47 2.16 -3.53 -6.03
C ILE A 47 1.45 -2.20 -6.11
N GLN A 48 2.03 -1.16 -5.50
CA GLN A 48 1.43 0.16 -5.55
C GLN A 48 2.44 1.22 -5.95
N ILE A 49 1.95 2.32 -6.49
CA ILE A 49 2.75 3.49 -6.83
C ILE A 49 1.99 4.74 -6.40
N SER A 50 2.70 5.65 -5.73
CA SER A 50 2.11 6.93 -5.33
C SER A 50 1.95 7.87 -6.53
N SER A 51 0.96 8.75 -6.45
CA SER A 51 0.75 9.81 -7.46
C SER A 51 2.00 10.68 -7.66
N HIS A 52 2.83 10.86 -6.63
CA HIS A 52 4.10 11.57 -6.74
C HIS A 52 5.08 10.83 -7.66
N ASN A 53 5.25 9.52 -7.49
CA ASN A 53 6.17 8.73 -8.30
C ASN A 53 5.69 8.54 -9.76
N LEU A 54 4.40 8.73 -10.03
CA LEU A 54 3.88 8.78 -11.40
C LEU A 54 4.39 9.99 -12.21
N LYS A 55 5.04 10.97 -11.58
CA LYS A 55 5.74 12.05 -12.27
C LYS A 55 7.03 11.57 -12.97
N LEU A 56 7.64 10.49 -12.46
CA LEU A 56 8.83 9.86 -13.08
C LEU A 56 8.45 8.83 -14.15
N SER A 57 7.31 8.17 -13.96
CA SER A 57 6.85 7.12 -14.88
C SER A 57 5.35 7.23 -15.05
N SER A 58 4.87 7.12 -16.29
CA SER A 58 3.42 7.17 -16.51
C SER A 58 2.73 5.90 -15.96
N PRO A 59 1.41 5.96 -15.67
CA PRO A 59 0.64 4.78 -15.25
C PRO A 59 0.78 3.61 -16.24
N GLU A 60 0.83 3.89 -17.54
CA GLU A 60 0.96 2.87 -18.58
C GLU A 60 2.32 2.15 -18.51
N ILE A 61 3.40 2.87 -18.25
CA ILE A 61 4.74 2.28 -18.09
C ILE A 61 4.73 1.32 -16.90
N ILE A 62 4.19 1.75 -15.76
CA ILE A 62 4.13 0.92 -14.54
C ILE A 62 3.27 -0.31 -14.77
N ALA A 63 2.09 -0.15 -15.37
CA ALA A 63 1.18 -1.28 -15.63
C ALA A 63 1.78 -2.29 -16.61
N ASN A 64 2.36 -1.84 -17.70
CA ASN A 64 3.00 -2.72 -18.70
C ASN A 64 4.23 -3.40 -18.11
N MET A 65 5.08 -2.68 -17.38
CA MET A 65 6.26 -3.22 -16.71
C MET A 65 5.87 -4.33 -15.72
N THR A 66 4.85 -4.09 -14.90
CA THR A 66 4.38 -5.07 -13.92
C THR A 66 3.89 -6.35 -14.60
N ARG A 67 3.06 -6.22 -15.67
CA ARG A 67 2.56 -7.37 -16.43
C ARG A 67 3.69 -8.13 -17.12
N GLU A 68 4.65 -7.42 -17.72
CA GLU A 68 5.80 -8.04 -18.40
C GLU A 68 6.65 -8.84 -17.42
N VAL A 69 6.92 -8.31 -16.23
CA VAL A 69 7.64 -9.03 -15.19
C VAL A 69 6.88 -10.29 -14.77
N MET A 70 5.57 -10.20 -14.54
CA MET A 70 4.75 -11.37 -14.16
C MET A 70 4.79 -12.47 -15.22
N VAL A 71 4.70 -12.10 -16.50
CA VAL A 71 4.77 -13.05 -17.61
C VAL A 71 6.15 -13.68 -17.70
N ARG A 72 7.22 -12.87 -17.70
CA ARG A 72 8.60 -13.33 -17.84
C ARG A 72 9.04 -14.27 -16.72
N GLU A 73 8.65 -13.95 -15.48
CA GLU A 73 9.00 -14.77 -14.30
C GLU A 73 7.99 -15.92 -14.08
N ASN A 74 7.01 -16.09 -14.97
CA ASN A 74 5.96 -17.13 -14.89
C ASN A 74 5.21 -17.12 -13.54
N ILE A 75 4.83 -15.95 -13.07
CA ILE A 75 4.19 -15.74 -11.76
C ILE A 75 2.75 -16.25 -11.77
N SER A 76 2.41 -17.05 -10.77
CA SER A 76 1.03 -17.55 -10.55
C SER A 76 0.35 -16.97 -9.31
N THR A 77 1.10 -16.32 -8.45
CA THR A 77 0.59 -15.67 -7.24
C THR A 77 -0.30 -14.47 -7.61
N PRO A 78 -1.48 -14.30 -6.98
CA PRO A 78 -2.39 -13.21 -7.30
C PRO A 78 -1.83 -11.87 -6.84
N ILE A 79 -1.57 -10.96 -7.78
CA ILE A 79 -1.03 -9.61 -7.53
C ILE A 79 -1.95 -8.58 -8.16
N GLY A 80 -2.32 -7.54 -7.38
CA GLY A 80 -3.02 -6.35 -7.86
C GLY A 80 -2.07 -5.19 -8.06
N LEU A 81 -2.47 -4.26 -8.92
CA LEU A 81 -1.78 -2.99 -9.11
C LEU A 81 -2.66 -1.85 -8.58
N HIS A 82 -2.13 -1.05 -7.66
CA HIS A 82 -2.87 -0.05 -6.91
C HIS A 82 -2.28 1.35 -7.07
N LEU A 83 -3.13 2.35 -7.30
CA LEU A 83 -2.77 3.76 -7.16
C LEU A 83 -2.82 4.12 -5.68
N ASP A 84 -1.70 4.57 -5.13
CA ASP A 84 -1.51 5.00 -3.76
C ASP A 84 -1.54 6.53 -3.68
N HIS A 85 -2.33 7.11 -2.78
CA HIS A 85 -2.51 8.55 -2.61
C HIS A 85 -2.76 9.33 -3.91
N GLY A 86 -3.74 8.90 -4.72
CA GLY A 86 -4.22 9.68 -5.86
C GLY A 86 -4.76 11.04 -5.38
N LYS A 87 -4.17 12.13 -5.85
CA LYS A 87 -4.52 13.49 -5.39
C LYS A 87 -5.65 14.13 -6.18
N SER A 88 -6.11 13.50 -7.25
CA SER A 88 -7.17 14.03 -8.09
C SER A 88 -7.97 12.92 -8.79
N PHE A 89 -9.18 13.26 -9.19
CA PHE A 89 -9.97 12.41 -10.08
C PHE A 89 -9.23 12.04 -11.38
N GLU A 90 -8.42 12.95 -11.93
CA GLU A 90 -7.65 12.69 -13.13
C GLU A 90 -6.56 11.64 -12.93
N ASP A 91 -5.91 11.60 -11.75
CA ASP A 91 -4.95 10.56 -11.42
C ASP A 91 -5.63 9.19 -11.39
N VAL A 92 -6.81 9.10 -10.74
CA VAL A 92 -7.61 7.88 -10.69
C VAL A 92 -8.00 7.41 -12.09
N LYS A 93 -8.55 8.33 -12.91
CA LYS A 93 -8.96 8.03 -14.28
C LYS A 93 -7.81 7.48 -15.10
N ARG A 94 -6.66 8.15 -15.11
CA ARG A 94 -5.47 7.74 -15.88
C ARG A 94 -4.96 6.37 -15.45
N CYS A 95 -4.96 6.08 -14.13
CA CYS A 95 -4.54 4.77 -13.63
C CYS A 95 -5.52 3.67 -14.06
N ILE A 96 -6.83 3.89 -13.98
CA ILE A 96 -7.85 2.93 -14.45
C ILE A 96 -7.69 2.68 -15.96
N ASP A 97 -7.55 3.73 -16.77
CA ASP A 97 -7.34 3.63 -18.21
C ASP A 97 -6.06 2.85 -18.57
N ALA A 98 -5.01 2.96 -17.73
CA ALA A 98 -3.78 2.19 -17.86
C ALA A 98 -3.90 0.72 -17.39
N GLY A 99 -5.02 0.35 -16.76
CA GLY A 99 -5.32 -1.01 -16.29
C GLY A 99 -4.83 -1.29 -14.88
N PHE A 100 -4.85 -0.31 -13.99
CA PHE A 100 -4.76 -0.52 -12.56
C PHE A 100 -6.00 -1.27 -12.08
N THR A 101 -5.82 -2.13 -11.08
CA THR A 101 -6.86 -3.04 -10.59
C THR A 101 -7.44 -2.62 -9.24
N SER A 102 -6.94 -1.53 -8.69
CA SER A 102 -7.39 -0.87 -7.47
C SER A 102 -6.86 0.56 -7.46
N VAL A 103 -7.58 1.49 -6.87
CA VAL A 103 -7.16 2.90 -6.79
C VAL A 103 -7.50 3.49 -5.42
N MET A 104 -6.72 4.48 -5.00
CA MET A 104 -7.02 5.33 -3.84
C MET A 104 -7.21 6.78 -4.30
N VAL A 105 -8.17 7.43 -3.69
CA VAL A 105 -8.31 8.88 -3.68
C VAL A 105 -8.05 9.42 -2.29
N ASP A 106 -7.05 10.29 -2.19
CA ASP A 106 -6.69 10.94 -0.94
C ASP A 106 -7.02 12.43 -1.00
N ALA A 107 -8.19 12.75 -0.45
CA ALA A 107 -8.69 14.09 -0.24
C ALA A 107 -8.78 14.44 1.26
N SER A 108 -8.03 13.72 2.11
CA SER A 108 -8.06 13.82 3.58
C SER A 108 -7.63 15.20 4.13
N GLU A 109 -6.89 15.97 3.33
CA GLU A 109 -6.50 17.35 3.67
C GLU A 109 -7.61 18.39 3.40
N LEU A 110 -8.68 18.00 2.68
CA LEU A 110 -9.82 18.86 2.41
C LEU A 110 -10.82 18.84 3.58
N PRO A 111 -11.71 19.84 3.67
CA PRO A 111 -12.86 19.77 4.56
C PRO A 111 -13.70 18.52 4.32
N PHE A 112 -14.34 18.01 5.35
CA PHE A 112 -15.05 16.72 5.33
C PHE A 112 -16.04 16.56 4.15
N ASP A 113 -16.85 17.55 3.87
CA ASP A 113 -17.82 17.49 2.76
C ASP A 113 -17.15 17.53 1.39
N ASP A 114 -16.02 18.23 1.25
CA ASP A 114 -15.23 18.30 0.02
C ASP A 114 -14.50 16.96 -0.20
N ASN A 115 -13.96 16.35 0.85
CA ASN A 115 -13.39 15.00 0.80
C ASN A 115 -14.44 14.00 0.29
N ILE A 116 -15.66 14.02 0.85
CA ILE A 116 -16.77 13.18 0.38
C ILE A 116 -17.03 13.37 -1.11
N GLN A 117 -17.07 14.60 -1.61
CA GLN A 117 -17.38 14.89 -3.02
C GLN A 117 -16.30 14.33 -3.95
N GLU A 118 -15.01 14.54 -3.63
CA GLU A 118 -13.90 14.06 -4.45
C GLU A 118 -13.84 12.53 -4.46
N VAL A 119 -13.97 11.89 -3.30
CA VAL A 119 -13.97 10.43 -3.21
C VAL A 119 -15.17 9.83 -3.94
N LYS A 120 -16.38 10.37 -3.75
CA LYS A 120 -17.57 9.90 -4.43
C LYS A 120 -17.44 9.96 -5.94
N ARG A 121 -16.93 11.07 -6.48
CA ARG A 121 -16.70 11.24 -7.92
C ARG A 121 -15.77 10.16 -8.47
N ALA A 122 -14.70 9.86 -7.75
CA ALA A 122 -13.74 8.83 -8.14
C ALA A 122 -14.34 7.43 -8.01
N ALA A 123 -15.10 7.17 -6.93
CA ALA A 123 -15.77 5.90 -6.70
C ALA A 123 -16.81 5.60 -7.80
N ASP A 124 -17.66 6.56 -8.14
CA ASP A 124 -18.66 6.40 -9.20
C ASP A 124 -17.99 6.01 -10.55
N TYR A 125 -16.85 6.62 -10.86
CA TYR A 125 -16.08 6.29 -12.08
C TYR A 125 -15.43 4.90 -11.99
N ALA A 126 -14.71 4.62 -10.90
CA ALA A 126 -13.99 3.35 -10.72
C ALA A 126 -14.96 2.15 -10.72
N HIS A 127 -16.09 2.27 -10.05
CA HIS A 127 -17.12 1.24 -9.97
C HIS A 127 -17.75 0.94 -11.33
N TYR A 128 -17.87 1.93 -12.24
CA TYR A 128 -18.31 1.68 -13.62
C TYR A 128 -17.39 0.67 -14.33
N PHE A 129 -16.09 0.64 -13.99
CA PHE A 129 -15.12 -0.33 -14.50
C PHE A 129 -14.93 -1.55 -13.58
N GLY A 130 -15.68 -1.66 -12.50
CA GLY A 130 -15.54 -2.75 -11.52
C GLY A 130 -14.24 -2.71 -10.72
N ILE A 131 -13.68 -1.51 -10.49
CA ILE A 131 -12.43 -1.28 -9.76
C ILE A 131 -12.75 -0.77 -8.35
N PRO A 132 -12.23 -1.40 -7.27
CA PRO A 132 -12.44 -0.92 -5.91
C PRO A 132 -11.66 0.36 -5.62
N VAL A 133 -12.24 1.18 -4.72
CA VAL A 133 -11.70 2.46 -4.29
C VAL A 133 -11.39 2.45 -2.81
N GLU A 134 -10.17 2.87 -2.50
CA GLU A 134 -9.74 3.23 -1.14
C GLU A 134 -9.89 4.74 -0.94
N ALA A 135 -10.35 5.13 0.26
CA ALA A 135 -10.40 6.52 0.68
C ALA A 135 -9.69 6.71 2.02
N GLU A 136 -9.36 7.95 2.38
CA GLU A 136 -8.75 8.27 3.67
C GLU A 136 -9.63 9.21 4.48
N LEU A 137 -9.78 8.89 5.77
CA LEU A 137 -10.47 9.72 6.76
C LEU A 137 -9.58 9.95 7.98
N GLY A 138 -9.30 11.21 8.25
CA GLY A 138 -8.27 11.65 9.18
C GLY A 138 -6.99 12.03 8.44
N GLY A 139 -6.00 12.55 9.14
CA GLY A 139 -4.72 12.97 8.55
C GLY A 139 -3.56 12.18 9.14
N ILE A 140 -2.80 11.50 8.31
CA ILE A 140 -1.65 10.70 8.71
C ILE A 140 -0.39 11.58 8.61
N ARG A 141 0.22 11.86 9.77
CA ARG A 141 1.42 12.65 9.87
C ARG A 141 2.64 11.90 9.34
N GLY A 142 3.62 12.64 8.84
CA GLY A 142 4.94 12.12 8.49
C GLY A 142 5.34 12.39 7.05
N LYS A 143 6.41 11.73 6.62
CA LYS A 143 6.97 11.91 5.27
C LYS A 143 6.69 10.66 4.43
N GLU A 144 5.99 10.87 3.33
CA GLU A 144 5.83 9.87 2.28
C GLU A 144 6.32 10.46 0.95
N ASP A 145 7.29 9.79 0.33
CA ASP A 145 8.05 10.33 -0.80
C ASP A 145 8.62 11.73 -0.51
N ASP A 146 8.25 12.74 -1.28
CA ASP A 146 8.62 14.15 -1.03
C ASP A 146 7.51 14.95 -0.35
N HIS A 147 6.37 14.33 -0.07
CA HIS A 147 5.27 14.96 0.66
C HIS A 147 5.50 14.81 2.17
N VAL A 148 5.43 15.94 2.89
CA VAL A 148 5.47 15.98 4.34
C VAL A 148 4.13 16.50 4.82
N SER A 149 3.40 15.67 5.56
CA SER A 149 2.16 16.09 6.23
C SER A 149 2.43 16.34 7.71
N ASP A 150 2.11 17.52 8.17
CA ASP A 150 2.07 17.88 9.59
C ASP A 150 0.69 17.65 10.21
N VAL A 151 -0.29 17.27 9.40
CA VAL A 151 -1.65 16.97 9.84
C VAL A 151 -1.63 15.72 10.70
N ASN A 152 -2.07 15.84 11.93
CA ASN A 152 -2.20 14.73 12.89
C ASN A 152 -3.63 14.68 13.39
N ALA A 153 -4.57 14.52 12.47
CA ALA A 153 -6.00 14.46 12.77
C ALA A 153 -6.43 12.99 12.84
N LYS A 154 -6.64 12.48 14.05
CA LYS A 154 -7.16 11.12 14.24
C LYS A 154 -8.52 10.96 13.57
N THR A 155 -8.80 9.77 13.05
CA THR A 155 -10.12 9.42 12.53
C THR A 155 -11.16 9.47 13.65
N HIS A 156 -12.25 10.20 13.44
CA HIS A 156 -13.37 10.28 14.36
C HIS A 156 -14.38 9.18 14.07
N PRO A 157 -14.64 8.23 15.00
CA PRO A 157 -15.55 7.11 14.76
C PRO A 157 -16.97 7.53 14.35
N GLU A 158 -17.45 8.67 14.87
CA GLU A 158 -18.78 9.25 14.56
C GLU A 158 -18.93 9.65 13.10
N ASP A 159 -17.85 9.93 12.39
CA ASP A 159 -17.87 10.37 10.99
C ASP A 159 -17.79 9.20 10.00
N VAL A 160 -17.31 8.03 10.46
CA VAL A 160 -16.94 6.90 9.59
C VAL A 160 -18.11 6.38 8.77
N LEU A 161 -19.24 6.08 9.40
CA LEU A 161 -20.40 5.52 8.71
C LEU A 161 -20.92 6.49 7.65
N ASN A 162 -21.10 7.77 8.04
CA ASN A 162 -21.58 8.82 7.13
C ASN A 162 -20.61 9.01 5.94
N PHE A 163 -19.31 8.97 6.19
CA PHE A 163 -18.30 9.08 5.14
C PHE A 163 -18.38 7.93 4.15
N VAL A 164 -18.37 6.69 4.63
CA VAL A 164 -18.40 5.50 3.77
C VAL A 164 -19.70 5.41 2.97
N GLU A 165 -20.86 5.66 3.60
CA GLU A 165 -22.15 5.63 2.90
C GLU A 165 -22.27 6.70 1.80
N LYS A 166 -21.74 7.90 2.04
CA LYS A 166 -21.78 8.97 1.05
C LYS A 166 -20.76 8.83 -0.08
N THR A 167 -19.57 8.32 0.24
CA THR A 167 -18.50 8.15 -0.75
C THR A 167 -18.66 6.89 -1.57
N GLY A 168 -19.14 5.81 -0.96
CA GLY A 168 -19.17 4.48 -1.56
C GLY A 168 -17.78 3.83 -1.66
N CYS A 169 -16.78 4.28 -0.88
CA CYS A 169 -15.46 3.64 -0.89
C CYS A 169 -15.54 2.18 -0.40
N ASP A 170 -14.64 1.34 -0.90
CA ASP A 170 -14.61 -0.11 -0.63
C ASP A 170 -13.67 -0.48 0.53
N THR A 171 -12.69 0.39 0.80
CA THR A 171 -11.78 0.29 1.95
C THR A 171 -11.50 1.69 2.49
N LEU A 172 -11.18 1.77 3.79
CA LEU A 172 -10.95 3.02 4.48
C LEU A 172 -9.58 3.05 5.15
N ALA A 173 -8.70 3.93 4.67
CA ALA A 173 -7.46 4.28 5.34
C ALA A 173 -7.75 5.20 6.53
N VAL A 174 -7.15 4.87 7.68
CA VAL A 174 -7.48 5.51 8.96
C VAL A 174 -6.25 5.99 9.71
N ALA A 175 -6.40 7.12 10.41
CA ALA A 175 -5.40 7.71 11.28
C ALA A 175 -5.67 7.30 12.74
N VAL A 176 -5.01 6.25 13.19
CA VAL A 176 -5.17 5.65 14.52
C VAL A 176 -3.85 5.56 15.29
N GLY A 177 -2.93 6.51 15.03
CA GLY A 177 -1.59 6.54 15.64
C GLY A 177 -0.47 6.03 14.75
N ASN A 178 -0.79 5.61 13.54
CA ASN A 178 0.16 5.33 12.46
C ASN A 178 0.75 6.64 11.91
N VAL A 179 1.98 6.56 11.40
CA VAL A 179 2.70 7.70 10.82
C VAL A 179 3.49 7.24 9.60
N HIS A 180 3.74 8.14 8.66
CA HIS A 180 4.58 7.88 7.50
C HIS A 180 6.07 8.06 7.81
N GLY A 181 6.93 7.20 7.24
CA GLY A 181 8.38 7.29 7.36
C GLY A 181 8.98 6.37 8.42
N LEU A 182 10.32 6.43 8.57
CA LEU A 182 11.09 5.56 9.47
C LEU A 182 11.55 6.26 10.75
N ASP A 183 11.51 7.57 10.79
CA ASP A 183 12.09 8.37 11.88
C ASP A 183 11.13 8.56 13.06
N LEU A 184 9.90 8.13 12.92
CA LEU A 184 8.86 8.19 13.95
C LEU A 184 8.53 6.78 14.42
N SER A 185 8.31 6.62 15.71
CA SER A 185 7.90 5.34 16.32
C SER A 185 6.38 5.34 16.50
N PRO A 186 5.62 4.86 15.51
CA PRO A 186 4.17 4.80 15.62
C PRO A 186 3.75 3.83 16.71
N ASN A 187 2.67 4.17 17.39
CA ASN A 187 2.01 3.28 18.32
C ASN A 187 0.50 3.36 18.08
N LEU A 188 -0.08 2.24 17.66
CA LEU A 188 -1.49 2.19 17.31
C LEU A 188 -2.38 2.36 18.54
N ASP A 189 -3.35 3.26 18.42
CA ASP A 189 -4.41 3.49 19.40
C ASP A 189 -5.51 2.42 19.21
N PHE A 190 -5.32 1.23 19.79
CA PHE A 190 -6.26 0.12 19.64
C PHE A 190 -7.67 0.42 20.18
N PRO A 191 -7.87 1.14 21.29
CA PRO A 191 -9.20 1.59 21.71
C PRO A 191 -9.90 2.44 20.65
N LEU A 192 -9.18 3.36 20.00
CA LEU A 192 -9.72 4.15 18.90
C LEU A 192 -9.98 3.26 17.66
N MET A 193 -9.02 2.43 17.30
CA MET A 193 -9.14 1.54 16.13
C MET A 193 -10.36 0.60 16.25
N ALA A 194 -10.63 0.07 17.44
CA ALA A 194 -11.80 -0.77 17.68
C ALA A 194 -13.11 -0.01 17.43
N LYS A 195 -13.23 1.24 17.90
CA LYS A 195 -14.41 2.09 17.66
C LYS A 195 -14.59 2.44 16.18
N VAL A 196 -13.48 2.74 15.49
CA VAL A 196 -13.48 3.01 14.05
C VAL A 196 -13.91 1.76 13.27
N ALA A 197 -13.40 0.58 13.64
CA ALA A 197 -13.75 -0.69 13.02
C ALA A 197 -15.24 -1.07 13.24
N GLU A 198 -15.77 -0.80 14.44
CA GLU A 198 -17.19 -1.02 14.74
C GLU A 198 -18.10 -0.10 13.91
N ALA A 199 -17.67 1.15 13.68
CA ALA A 199 -18.43 2.11 12.89
C ALA A 199 -18.31 1.91 11.36
N SER A 200 -17.27 1.17 10.90
CA SER A 200 -16.97 1.02 9.48
C SER A 200 -17.67 -0.18 8.85
N PRO A 201 -18.54 0.03 7.83
CA PRO A 201 -19.11 -1.06 7.04
C PRO A 201 -18.11 -1.70 6.06
N VAL A 202 -16.93 -1.09 5.87
CA VAL A 202 -15.88 -1.55 4.97
C VAL A 202 -14.59 -1.92 5.72
N PRO A 203 -13.71 -2.74 5.14
CA PRO A 203 -12.42 -3.06 5.76
C PRO A 203 -11.51 -1.83 5.91
N LEU A 204 -10.69 -1.86 6.96
CA LEU A 204 -9.71 -0.80 7.25
C LEU A 204 -8.37 -1.05 6.55
N VAL A 205 -7.66 0.05 6.31
CA VAL A 205 -6.30 0.08 5.78
C VAL A 205 -5.40 0.89 6.71
N LEU A 206 -4.16 0.44 6.90
CA LEU A 206 -3.12 1.20 7.60
C LEU A 206 -2.03 1.64 6.62
N HIS A 207 -1.77 2.92 6.61
CA HIS A 207 -0.60 3.51 5.97
C HIS A 207 0.57 3.62 6.96
N GLY A 208 1.78 3.83 6.45
CA GLY A 208 2.98 3.97 7.29
C GLY A 208 3.43 2.68 7.96
N GLY A 209 3.16 1.52 7.37
CA GLY A 209 3.48 0.19 7.91
C GLY A 209 4.96 -0.02 8.24
N SER A 210 5.87 0.66 7.51
CA SER A 210 7.33 0.59 7.70
C SER A 210 7.81 0.96 9.12
N GLY A 211 7.01 1.67 9.90
CA GLY A 211 7.34 2.02 11.28
C GLY A 211 6.55 1.23 12.33
N ILE A 212 5.49 0.53 11.94
CA ILE A 212 4.60 -0.17 12.88
C ILE A 212 5.21 -1.52 13.27
N PRO A 213 5.35 -1.83 14.57
CA PRO A 213 5.76 -3.16 15.03
C PRO A 213 4.83 -4.26 14.50
N PHE A 214 5.40 -5.36 14.03
CA PHE A 214 4.62 -6.45 13.42
C PHE A 214 3.57 -7.08 14.33
N ASP A 215 3.81 -7.15 15.63
CA ASP A 215 2.83 -7.59 16.60
C ASP A 215 1.60 -6.66 16.66
N GLN A 216 1.79 -5.35 16.52
CA GLN A 216 0.69 -4.41 16.41
C GLN A 216 -0.11 -4.60 15.12
N VAL A 217 0.57 -4.85 13.99
CA VAL A 217 -0.12 -5.15 12.71
C VAL A 217 -0.93 -6.44 12.83
N ARG A 218 -0.35 -7.49 13.44
CA ARG A 218 -1.09 -8.75 13.68
C ARG A 218 -2.31 -8.54 14.55
N ARG A 219 -2.18 -7.80 15.65
CA ARG A 219 -3.31 -7.46 16.52
C ARG A 219 -4.37 -6.62 15.81
N ALA A 220 -3.98 -5.74 14.91
CA ALA A 220 -4.91 -4.89 14.15
C ALA A 220 -5.87 -5.68 13.25
N LYS A 221 -5.55 -6.94 12.90
CA LYS A 221 -6.46 -7.83 12.14
C LYS A 221 -7.82 -8.01 12.84
N GLU A 222 -7.84 -8.04 14.16
CA GLU A 222 -9.07 -8.17 14.95
C GLU A 222 -10.02 -6.98 14.78
N ASN A 223 -9.49 -5.86 14.25
CA ASN A 223 -10.22 -4.64 13.96
C ASN A 223 -10.48 -4.47 12.45
N ASN A 224 -10.84 -5.52 11.74
CA ASN A 224 -11.20 -5.51 10.33
C ASN A 224 -10.11 -4.94 9.39
N LEU A 225 -8.83 -5.03 9.79
CA LEU A 225 -7.70 -4.61 8.95
C LEU A 225 -7.50 -5.59 7.80
N ILE A 226 -7.42 -5.08 6.56
CA ILE A 226 -7.24 -5.90 5.37
C ILE A 226 -5.97 -5.62 4.58
N LYS A 227 -5.43 -4.41 4.68
CA LYS A 227 -4.28 -3.95 3.90
C LYS A 227 -3.35 -3.08 4.74
N VAL A 228 -2.03 -3.19 4.51
CA VAL A 228 -1.02 -2.30 5.10
C VAL A 228 -0.02 -1.89 4.05
N ASN A 229 0.27 -0.58 3.97
CA ASN A 229 1.22 0.00 3.02
C ASN A 229 2.65 0.00 3.58
N TYR A 230 3.60 -0.47 2.75
CA TYR A 230 5.03 -0.49 3.04
C TYR A 230 5.81 0.11 1.87
N GLY A 231 6.52 1.19 2.11
CA GLY A 231 7.35 1.85 1.09
C GLY A 231 8.78 2.09 1.58
N SER A 232 8.92 2.72 2.74
CA SER A 232 10.21 3.21 3.25
C SER A 232 11.22 2.10 3.50
N ASP A 233 10.82 0.94 4.01
CA ASP A 233 11.71 -0.19 4.25
C ASP A 233 12.35 -0.70 2.96
N LEU A 234 11.54 -0.87 1.90
CA LEU A 234 12.00 -1.39 0.63
C LEU A 234 12.92 -0.39 -0.07
N ARG A 235 12.53 0.89 -0.09
CA ARG A 235 13.35 1.97 -0.65
C ARG A 235 14.70 2.07 0.07
N LYS A 236 14.69 2.02 1.40
CA LYS A 236 15.90 2.04 2.22
C LYS A 236 16.82 0.85 1.91
N ALA A 237 16.25 -0.37 1.80
CA ALA A 237 17.02 -1.57 1.45
C ALA A 237 17.70 -1.42 0.09
N TYR A 238 16.98 -0.90 -0.92
CA TYR A 238 17.52 -0.70 -2.26
C TYR A 238 18.61 0.38 -2.29
N ILE A 239 18.33 1.58 -1.77
CA ILE A 239 19.27 2.72 -1.76
C ILE A 239 20.53 2.39 -0.96
N LYS A 240 20.39 1.73 0.20
CA LYS A 240 21.53 1.35 1.04
C LYS A 240 22.54 0.46 0.28
N THR A 241 22.05 -0.40 -0.61
CA THR A 241 22.92 -1.28 -1.41
C THR A 241 23.87 -0.47 -2.31
N PHE A 242 23.36 0.58 -2.96
CA PHE A 242 24.18 1.47 -3.80
C PHE A 242 25.15 2.30 -2.97
N GLY A 243 24.71 2.82 -1.83
CA GLY A 243 25.57 3.53 -0.89
C GLY A 243 26.74 2.67 -0.42
N GLN A 244 26.47 1.45 0.02
CA GLN A 244 27.50 0.51 0.46
C GLN A 244 28.49 0.15 -0.68
N ALA A 245 27.99 -0.12 -1.88
CA ALA A 245 28.85 -0.43 -3.03
C ALA A 245 29.79 0.74 -3.36
N TYR A 246 29.31 1.98 -3.29
CA TYR A 246 30.12 3.18 -3.52
C TYR A 246 31.14 3.40 -2.40
N ASP A 247 30.75 3.22 -1.13
CA ASP A 247 31.65 3.37 0.03
C ASP A 247 32.77 2.32 0.03
N GLU A 248 32.47 1.07 -0.41
CA GLU A 248 33.46 -0.01 -0.54
C GLU A 248 34.43 0.24 -1.71
N ASN A 249 33.96 0.84 -2.80
CA ASN A 249 34.74 1.12 -4.00
C ASN A 249 34.23 2.38 -4.73
N HIS A 250 34.89 3.51 -4.54
CA HIS A 250 34.51 4.76 -5.19
C HIS A 250 34.61 4.73 -6.74
N ASN A 251 35.23 3.71 -7.31
CA ASN A 251 35.31 3.49 -8.75
C ASN A 251 34.35 2.39 -9.22
N GLU A 252 33.33 2.02 -8.40
CA GLU A 252 32.37 1.00 -8.79
C GLU A 252 31.52 1.47 -9.98
N PHE A 253 31.51 0.66 -11.04
CA PHE A 253 30.72 0.92 -12.25
C PHE A 253 29.92 -0.30 -12.70
N ASN A 254 29.99 -1.42 -11.97
CA ASN A 254 29.20 -2.61 -12.27
C ASN A 254 27.74 -2.42 -11.81
N LEU A 255 27.01 -1.57 -12.53
CA LEU A 255 25.62 -1.27 -12.25
C LEU A 255 24.74 -2.54 -12.15
N TYR A 256 24.99 -3.51 -13.06
CA TYR A 256 24.25 -4.81 -13.03
C TYR A 256 24.46 -5.55 -11.70
N GLY A 257 25.70 -5.70 -11.26
CA GLY A 257 26.03 -6.42 -10.02
C GLY A 257 25.46 -5.74 -8.77
N VAL A 258 25.52 -4.39 -8.72
CA VAL A 258 24.96 -3.63 -7.60
C VAL A 258 23.43 -3.71 -7.62
N ALA A 259 22.79 -3.54 -8.78
CA ALA A 259 21.34 -3.66 -8.92
C ALA A 259 20.82 -5.06 -8.54
N ALA A 260 21.54 -6.13 -8.94
CA ALA A 260 21.19 -7.51 -8.57
C ALA A 260 21.21 -7.73 -7.05
N LYS A 261 22.21 -7.17 -6.34
CA LYS A 261 22.26 -7.17 -4.87
C LYS A 261 21.08 -6.37 -4.28
N GLY A 262 20.76 -5.22 -4.87
CA GLY A 262 19.64 -4.39 -4.45
C GLY A 262 18.31 -5.13 -4.57
N ILE A 263 18.07 -5.84 -5.69
CA ILE A 263 16.91 -6.69 -5.89
C ILE A 263 16.80 -7.72 -4.77
N GLN A 264 17.90 -8.43 -4.47
CA GLN A 264 17.92 -9.46 -3.43
C GLN A 264 17.59 -8.89 -2.05
N ASN A 265 18.16 -7.74 -1.68
CA ASN A 265 17.88 -7.08 -0.40
C ASN A 265 16.41 -6.64 -0.28
N VAL A 266 15.79 -6.20 -1.38
CA VAL A 266 14.35 -5.88 -1.40
C VAL A 266 13.50 -7.14 -1.29
N ILE A 267 13.86 -8.25 -1.94
CA ILE A 267 13.18 -9.55 -1.80
C ILE A 267 13.19 -9.98 -0.33
N GLU A 268 14.35 -9.99 0.32
CA GLU A 268 14.50 -10.38 1.72
C GLU A 268 13.68 -9.49 2.67
N THR A 269 13.65 -8.19 2.41
CA THR A 269 12.84 -7.24 3.18
C THR A 269 11.35 -7.52 3.00
N ALA A 270 10.89 -7.65 1.76
CA ALA A 270 9.48 -7.89 1.44
C ALA A 270 9.01 -9.26 1.95
N THR A 271 9.79 -10.33 1.78
CA THR A 271 9.45 -11.67 2.29
C THR A 271 9.36 -11.68 3.82
N THR A 272 10.26 -10.96 4.50
CA THR A 272 10.19 -10.78 5.95
C THR A 272 8.87 -10.11 6.35
N ILE A 273 8.50 -9.01 5.71
CA ILE A 273 7.25 -8.31 6.00
C ILE A 273 6.03 -9.22 5.75
N ILE A 274 5.96 -9.88 4.58
CA ILE A 274 4.85 -10.79 4.23
C ILE A 274 4.68 -11.86 5.30
N LYS A 275 5.78 -12.47 5.71
CA LYS A 275 5.81 -13.51 6.75
C LYS A 275 5.34 -12.95 8.09
N GLU A 276 5.96 -11.89 8.57
CA GLU A 276 5.72 -11.37 9.92
C GLU A 276 4.31 -10.83 10.13
N VAL A 277 3.71 -10.20 9.12
CA VAL A 277 2.33 -9.68 9.24
C VAL A 277 1.26 -10.80 9.17
N ASN A 278 1.63 -11.99 8.65
CA ASN A 278 0.69 -13.09 8.46
C ASN A 278 1.02 -14.36 9.27
N VAL A 279 2.04 -14.32 10.13
CA VAL A 279 2.30 -15.41 11.08
C VAL A 279 1.05 -15.65 11.93
N LYS A 280 0.60 -16.90 12.01
CA LYS A 280 -0.38 -17.30 12.99
C LYS A 280 0.32 -17.32 14.34
N GLU A 281 -0.17 -16.57 15.32
CA GLU A 281 0.29 -16.73 16.70
C GLU A 281 0.06 -18.19 17.09
N VAL A 282 1.14 -18.89 17.34
CA VAL A 282 1.06 -20.20 18.00
C VAL A 282 0.62 -19.88 19.41
N GLY A 283 -0.65 -20.11 19.70
CA GLY A 283 -1.17 -19.90 21.04
C GLY A 283 -0.31 -20.65 22.03
N ILE A 284 0.28 -19.91 22.95
CA ILE A 284 0.80 -20.49 24.18
C ILE A 284 -0.46 -20.91 24.95
N MET A 285 -0.79 -22.20 24.85
CA MET A 285 -1.72 -22.84 25.78
C MET A 285 -1.06 -22.98 27.13
#